data_86ac22753192cfa96326d0e13931ea11
#
_entry.id   86ac22753192cfa96326d0e13931ea11
#
_cell.length_a   1.000
_cell.length_b   1.000
_cell.length_c   1.000
_cell.angle_alpha   90.00
_cell.angle_beta   90.00
_cell.angle_gamma   90.00
#
_symmetry.space_group_name_H-M   'P 1'
#
loop_
_entity.id
_entity.type
_entity.pdbx_description
1 polymer ?
#
loop_
_entity_poly.entity_id
_entity_poly.type
_entity_poly.pdbx_seq_one_letter_code
_entity_poly.pdbx_strand_id
1 'polypeptide(L)'
;MTGAPMGLGGTRLIGTGSAIPDGVLTNADLEKILDTSDEWIQQRTGIKQRRVVDQTKGESTVSICCDALEDVVRNTGVDPNEIDLIICATCTQQMSCPSVACRAAERIGATNAAAFDLAAAC
;
A
#
# COMPACT_ATOMS: atom_id res chain seq x y z
N MET A 1 -25.32 -23.49 -32.06
CA MET A 1 -24.42 -22.63 -31.25
C MET A 1 -24.98 -22.56 -29.82
N THR A 2 -24.59 -23.48 -28.99
CA THR A 2 -24.99 -23.52 -27.56
C THR A 2 -23.94 -22.72 -26.79
N GLY A 3 -24.26 -21.44 -26.50
CA GLY A 3 -23.47 -20.63 -25.61
C GLY A 3 -23.46 -21.26 -24.22
N ALA A 4 -22.28 -21.65 -23.73
CA ALA A 4 -22.13 -21.99 -22.34
C ALA A 4 -22.59 -20.83 -21.48
N PRO A 5 -23.32 -21.04 -20.37
CA PRO A 5 -23.69 -19.97 -19.47
C PRO A 5 -22.38 -19.33 -18.97
N MET A 6 -22.24 -18.00 -19.19
CA MET A 6 -21.20 -17.23 -18.51
C MET A 6 -21.45 -17.38 -17.01
N GLY A 7 -20.74 -18.31 -16.39
CA GLY A 7 -20.72 -18.39 -14.94
C GLY A 7 -20.26 -17.04 -14.41
N LEU A 8 -21.06 -16.43 -13.56
CA LEU A 8 -20.61 -15.27 -12.77
C LEU A 8 -19.45 -15.78 -11.89
N GLY A 9 -18.24 -15.66 -12.41
CA GLY A 9 -17.03 -15.99 -11.67
C GLY A 9 -17.00 -15.13 -10.41
N GLY A 10 -17.10 -15.78 -9.25
CA GLY A 10 -16.98 -15.06 -7.99
C GLY A 10 -15.56 -14.53 -7.80
N THR A 11 -15.42 -13.41 -7.09
CA THR A 11 -14.12 -12.89 -6.67
C THR A 11 -13.59 -13.73 -5.50
N ARG A 12 -12.29 -14.05 -5.53
CA ARG A 12 -11.60 -14.75 -4.45
C ARG A 12 -10.37 -13.93 -4.04
N LEU A 13 -10.22 -13.69 -2.73
CA LEU A 13 -8.97 -13.22 -2.16
C LEU A 13 -7.96 -14.38 -2.14
N ILE A 14 -6.81 -14.22 -2.80
CA ILE A 14 -5.77 -15.25 -2.88
C ILE A 14 -4.61 -15.00 -1.91
N GLY A 15 -4.41 -13.78 -1.46
CA GLY A 15 -3.37 -13.45 -0.49
C GLY A 15 -3.33 -11.99 -0.13
N THR A 16 -2.48 -11.69 0.83
CA THR A 16 -2.17 -10.36 1.31
C THR A 16 -0.67 -10.18 1.48
N GLY A 17 -0.22 -8.94 1.48
CA GLY A 17 1.16 -8.57 1.80
C GLY A 17 1.20 -7.24 2.52
N SER A 18 2.31 -6.97 3.19
CA SER A 18 2.49 -5.75 3.95
C SER A 18 3.93 -5.26 3.89
N ALA A 19 4.09 -3.94 4.01
CA ALA A 19 5.38 -3.31 4.26
C ALA A 19 5.19 -2.25 5.34
N ILE A 20 6.03 -2.29 6.35
CA ILE A 20 5.93 -1.40 7.51
C ILE A 20 7.29 -0.73 7.70
N PRO A 21 7.37 0.63 7.68
CA PRO A 21 8.61 1.34 7.95
C PRO A 21 9.17 1.02 9.34
N ASP A 22 10.49 1.08 9.49
CA ASP A 22 11.16 0.88 10.78
C ASP A 22 10.99 2.08 11.71
N GLY A 23 10.83 3.28 11.16
CA GLY A 23 10.66 4.50 11.95
C GLY A 23 9.45 4.42 12.87
N VAL A 24 9.62 4.84 14.12
CA VAL A 24 8.57 4.87 15.14
C VAL A 24 8.43 6.28 15.68
N LEU A 25 7.19 6.78 15.71
CA LEU A 25 6.82 8.02 16.37
C LEU A 25 5.85 7.69 17.51
N THR A 26 6.31 7.91 18.74
CA THR A 26 5.52 7.66 19.96
C THR A 26 4.59 8.84 20.29
N ASN A 27 3.61 8.62 21.17
CA ASN A 27 2.79 9.71 21.69
C ASN A 27 3.65 10.70 22.49
N ALA A 28 4.63 10.22 23.25
CA ALA A 28 5.58 11.06 23.97
C ALA A 28 6.44 11.96 23.06
N ASP A 29 6.70 11.54 21.83
CA ASP A 29 7.35 12.39 20.84
C ASP A 29 6.41 13.48 20.30
N LEU A 30 5.13 13.15 20.16
CA LEU A 30 4.11 14.14 19.77
C LEU A 30 3.86 15.20 20.84
N GLU A 31 3.89 14.84 22.12
CA GLU A 31 3.76 15.79 23.24
C GLU A 31 4.84 16.90 23.23
N LYS A 32 6.00 16.62 22.63
CA LYS A 32 7.09 17.61 22.53
C LYS A 32 6.83 18.69 21.48
N ILE A 33 5.93 18.43 20.54
CA ILE A 33 5.73 19.28 19.35
C ILE A 33 4.27 19.72 19.15
N LEU A 34 3.33 19.11 19.86
CA LEU A 34 1.90 19.40 19.77
C LEU A 34 1.31 19.55 21.17
N ASP A 35 0.25 20.34 21.27
CA ASP A 35 -0.57 20.44 22.49
C ASP A 35 -1.50 19.21 22.59
N THR A 36 -0.98 18.12 23.12
CA THR A 36 -1.67 16.84 23.29
C THR A 36 -1.04 16.04 24.42
N SER A 37 -1.62 14.88 24.78
CA SER A 37 -1.05 13.94 25.73
C SER A 37 -1.24 12.49 25.28
N ASP A 38 -0.34 11.61 25.73
CA ASP A 38 -0.46 10.17 25.51
C ASP A 38 -1.81 9.63 25.97
N GLU A 39 -2.25 10.06 27.15
CA GLU A 39 -3.54 9.67 27.71
C GLU A 39 -4.71 10.09 26.80
N TRP A 40 -4.71 11.34 26.32
CA TRP A 40 -5.74 11.86 25.42
C TRP A 40 -5.78 11.07 24.11
N ILE A 41 -4.62 10.82 23.49
CA ILE A 41 -4.52 10.07 22.25
C ILE A 41 -5.03 8.65 22.44
N GLN A 42 -4.60 7.97 23.50
CA GLN A 42 -5.02 6.59 23.76
C GLN A 42 -6.52 6.48 24.06
N GLN A 43 -7.10 7.39 24.82
CA GLN A 43 -8.54 7.40 25.10
C GLN A 43 -9.37 7.57 23.81
N ARG A 44 -8.90 8.37 22.87
CA ARG A 44 -9.62 8.67 21.61
C ARG A 44 -9.41 7.63 20.52
N THR A 45 -8.25 7.03 20.45
CA THR A 45 -7.83 6.23 19.29
C THR A 45 -7.30 4.84 19.64
N GLY A 46 -6.88 4.62 20.89
CA GLY A 46 -6.13 3.43 21.30
C GLY A 46 -4.69 3.39 20.77
N ILE A 47 -4.23 4.40 20.03
CA ILE A 47 -2.92 4.41 19.39
C ILE A 47 -1.84 4.81 20.38
N LYS A 48 -0.83 3.98 20.58
CA LYS A 48 0.35 4.25 21.41
C LYS A 48 1.52 4.81 20.63
N GLN A 49 1.67 4.37 19.39
CA GLN A 49 2.74 4.79 18.47
C GLN A 49 2.29 4.59 17.02
N ARG A 50 2.98 5.22 16.06
CA ARG A 50 2.78 5.00 14.61
C ARG A 50 4.10 4.77 13.93
N ARG A 51 4.05 4.03 12.84
CA ARG A 51 5.18 3.85 11.95
C ARG A 51 5.24 5.02 10.98
N VAL A 52 6.43 5.53 10.75
CA VAL A 52 6.67 6.66 9.88
C VAL A 52 7.82 6.37 8.92
N VAL A 53 7.70 6.87 7.71
CA VAL A 53 8.75 6.76 6.69
C VAL A 53 9.95 7.62 7.07
N ASP A 54 11.14 7.10 6.86
CA ASP A 54 12.39 7.84 6.94
C ASP A 54 12.86 8.25 5.53
N GLN A 55 12.51 9.46 5.13
CA GLN A 55 12.89 9.98 3.82
C GLN A 55 14.40 10.08 3.63
N THR A 56 15.18 10.19 4.72
CA THR A 56 16.65 10.22 4.62
C THR A 56 17.24 8.88 4.18
N LYS A 57 16.50 7.79 4.39
CA LYS A 57 16.80 6.44 3.92
C LYS A 57 16.18 6.11 2.56
N GLY A 58 15.52 7.08 1.92
CA GLY A 58 14.84 6.87 0.65
C GLY A 58 13.47 6.20 0.77
N GLU A 59 12.95 6.03 1.98
CA GLU A 59 11.60 5.52 2.18
C GLU A 59 10.55 6.52 1.69
N SER A 60 9.49 6.00 1.11
CA SER A 60 8.42 6.81 0.49
C SER A 60 7.16 5.98 0.29
N THR A 61 6.06 6.62 -0.08
CA THR A 61 4.84 5.91 -0.49
C THR A 61 5.12 4.88 -1.58
N VAL A 62 6.01 5.19 -2.52
CA VAL A 62 6.37 4.27 -3.61
C VAL A 62 7.13 3.05 -3.07
N SER A 63 8.18 3.26 -2.25
CA SER A 63 8.98 2.14 -1.73
C SER A 63 8.11 1.18 -0.92
N ILE A 64 7.27 1.70 -0.03
CA ILE A 64 6.36 0.88 0.79
C ILE A 64 5.33 0.14 -0.07
N CYS A 65 4.75 0.81 -1.09
CA CYS A 65 3.83 0.16 -2.01
C CYS A 65 4.52 -0.98 -2.77
N CYS A 66 5.74 -0.76 -3.25
CA CYS A 66 6.52 -1.79 -3.93
C CYS A 66 6.84 -2.98 -3.01
N ASP A 67 7.32 -2.70 -1.80
CA ASP A 67 7.70 -3.74 -0.83
C ASP A 67 6.48 -4.58 -0.41
N ALA A 68 5.31 -3.94 -0.21
CA ALA A 68 4.06 -4.64 0.09
C ALA A 68 3.60 -5.53 -1.08
N LEU A 69 3.75 -5.04 -2.31
CA LEU A 69 3.37 -5.81 -3.51
C LEU A 69 4.33 -6.98 -3.76
N GLU A 70 5.64 -6.79 -3.55
CA GLU A 70 6.62 -7.88 -3.56
C GLU A 70 6.30 -8.95 -2.51
N ASP A 71 5.84 -8.53 -1.33
CA ASP A 71 5.42 -9.45 -0.26
C ASP A 71 4.19 -10.28 -0.69
N VAL A 72 3.19 -9.67 -1.36
CA VAL A 72 2.06 -10.42 -1.94
C VAL A 72 2.54 -11.44 -2.96
N VAL A 73 3.36 -11.02 -3.92
CA VAL A 73 3.89 -11.91 -4.97
C VAL A 73 4.64 -13.09 -4.35
N ARG A 74 5.52 -12.82 -3.39
CA ARG A 74 6.28 -13.86 -2.69
C ARG A 74 5.39 -14.83 -1.93
N ASN A 75 4.37 -14.32 -1.21
CA ASN A 75 3.51 -15.12 -0.34
C ASN A 75 2.48 -15.95 -1.13
N THR A 76 2.07 -15.47 -2.30
CA THR A 76 1.06 -16.15 -3.13
C THR A 76 1.67 -17.01 -4.23
N GLY A 77 2.89 -16.70 -4.66
CA GLY A 77 3.53 -17.32 -5.82
C GLY A 77 2.88 -16.93 -7.16
N VAL A 78 2.04 -15.86 -7.19
CA VAL A 78 1.44 -15.38 -8.43
C VAL A 78 2.53 -14.89 -9.39
N ASP A 79 2.44 -15.24 -10.67
CA ASP A 79 3.30 -14.66 -11.69
C ASP A 79 2.90 -13.19 -11.91
N PRO A 80 3.83 -12.23 -11.76
CA PRO A 80 3.52 -10.83 -12.03
C PRO A 80 2.92 -10.57 -13.42
N ASN A 81 3.24 -11.38 -14.42
CA ASN A 81 2.67 -11.27 -15.77
C ASN A 81 1.19 -11.71 -15.88
N GLU A 82 0.67 -12.40 -14.86
CA GLU A 82 -0.75 -12.74 -14.75
C GLU A 82 -1.57 -11.63 -14.07
N ILE A 83 -0.93 -10.56 -13.64
CA ILE A 83 -1.62 -9.42 -13.04
C ILE A 83 -2.11 -8.50 -14.16
N ASP A 84 -3.42 -8.32 -14.23
CA ASP A 84 -4.07 -7.46 -15.24
C ASP A 84 -4.24 -6.01 -14.76
N LEU A 85 -4.32 -5.80 -13.43
CA LEU A 85 -4.61 -4.50 -12.87
C LEU A 85 -3.94 -4.28 -11.52
N ILE A 86 -3.30 -3.12 -11.37
CA ILE A 86 -2.74 -2.62 -10.11
C ILE A 86 -3.36 -1.27 -9.78
N ILE A 87 -3.99 -1.17 -8.62
CA ILE A 87 -4.55 0.08 -8.09
C ILE A 87 -3.83 0.44 -6.80
N CYS A 88 -3.22 1.61 -6.76
CA CYS A 88 -2.69 2.18 -5.52
C CYS A 88 -3.63 3.25 -4.98
N ALA A 89 -4.32 2.95 -3.88
CA ALA A 89 -5.17 3.91 -3.20
C ALA A 89 -4.31 4.79 -2.28
N THR A 90 -4.01 6.01 -2.70
CA THR A 90 -3.14 6.93 -1.95
C THR A 90 -3.50 8.39 -2.21
N CYS A 91 -3.32 9.24 -1.16
CA CYS A 91 -3.35 10.70 -1.25
C CYS A 91 -1.96 11.32 -1.04
N THR A 92 -0.89 10.50 -0.95
CA THR A 92 0.47 10.95 -0.64
C THR A 92 1.47 10.56 -1.73
N GLN A 93 1.02 10.56 -2.98
CA GLN A 93 1.91 10.33 -4.13
C GLN A 93 2.97 11.43 -4.21
N GLN A 94 4.21 11.05 -4.52
CA GLN A 94 5.33 11.99 -4.66
C GLN A 94 5.22 12.84 -5.94
N MET A 95 4.58 12.32 -6.96
CA MET A 95 4.37 12.97 -8.27
C MET A 95 3.10 12.40 -8.93
N SER A 96 2.51 13.18 -9.80
CA SER A 96 1.30 12.76 -10.53
C SER A 96 1.60 11.81 -11.70
N CYS A 97 2.81 11.83 -12.22
CA CYS A 97 3.23 10.97 -13.34
C CYS A 97 4.76 10.72 -13.30
N PRO A 98 5.21 9.46 -13.39
CA PRO A 98 4.40 8.25 -13.36
C PRO A 98 3.72 8.01 -11.99
N SER A 99 2.56 7.34 -12.01
CA SER A 99 1.83 7.01 -10.78
C SER A 99 2.60 6.04 -9.87
N VAL A 100 2.23 5.97 -8.59
CA VAL A 100 2.80 4.99 -7.66
C VAL A 100 2.56 3.57 -8.16
N ALA A 101 1.34 3.29 -8.65
CA ALA A 101 0.97 1.99 -9.19
C ALA A 101 1.83 1.60 -10.42
N CYS A 102 2.12 2.54 -11.34
CA CYS A 102 3.00 2.27 -12.48
C CYS A 102 4.42 1.90 -12.06
N ARG A 103 4.98 2.61 -11.08
CA ARG A 103 6.31 2.34 -10.55
C ARG A 103 6.37 1.01 -9.80
N ALA A 104 5.29 0.65 -9.11
CA ALA A 104 5.17 -0.64 -8.44
C ALA A 104 5.05 -1.79 -9.44
N ALA A 105 4.24 -1.61 -10.52
CA ALA A 105 4.13 -2.58 -11.60
C ALA A 105 5.49 -2.85 -12.27
N GLU A 106 6.25 -1.80 -12.56
CA GLU A 106 7.61 -1.90 -13.12
C GLU A 106 8.52 -2.71 -12.19
N ARG A 107 8.51 -2.40 -10.90
CA ARG A 107 9.41 -3.02 -9.94
C ARG A 107 9.18 -4.53 -9.77
N ILE A 108 7.93 -4.99 -9.82
CA ILE A 108 7.62 -6.43 -9.73
C ILE A 108 7.64 -7.14 -11.08
N GLY A 109 7.81 -6.42 -12.19
CA GLY A 109 7.80 -6.98 -13.54
C GLY A 109 6.41 -7.30 -14.09
N ALA A 110 5.35 -6.65 -13.60
CA ALA A 110 3.98 -6.82 -14.09
C ALA A 110 3.76 -6.01 -15.38
N THR A 111 4.37 -6.47 -16.47
CA THR A 111 4.40 -5.74 -17.75
C THR A 111 3.07 -5.69 -18.48
N ASN A 112 2.14 -6.58 -18.14
CA ASN A 112 0.80 -6.66 -18.75
C ASN A 112 -0.26 -5.88 -17.97
N ALA A 113 0.05 -5.43 -16.76
CA ALA A 113 -0.91 -4.79 -15.89
C ALA A 113 -1.24 -3.35 -16.31
N ALA A 114 -2.51 -3.01 -16.38
CA ALA A 114 -2.93 -1.61 -16.27
C ALA A 114 -2.67 -1.11 -14.84
N ALA A 115 -2.15 0.11 -14.68
CA ALA A 115 -1.79 0.62 -13.37
C ALA A 115 -2.17 2.09 -13.21
N PHE A 116 -2.84 2.43 -12.11
CA PHE A 116 -3.19 3.81 -11.77
C PHE A 116 -3.35 4.02 -10.27
N ASP A 117 -3.20 5.28 -9.85
CA ASP A 117 -3.46 5.68 -8.48
C ASP A 117 -4.93 6.10 -8.31
N LEU A 118 -5.51 5.78 -7.17
CA LEU A 118 -6.84 6.18 -6.79
C LEU A 118 -6.79 7.13 -5.58
N ALA A 119 -7.06 8.40 -5.80
CA ALA A 119 -7.09 9.43 -4.76
C ALA A 119 -8.43 9.45 -3.99
N ALA A 120 -8.94 8.29 -3.66
CA ALA A 120 -10.15 8.08 -2.87
C ALA A 120 -9.85 7.18 -1.66
N ALA A 121 -8.73 7.46 -0.97
CA ALA A 121 -8.22 6.62 0.11
C ALA A 121 -9.02 6.77 1.43
N CYS A 122 -9.85 7.78 1.55
CA CYS A 122 -10.73 8.02 2.68
C CYS A 122 -12.18 7.93 2.23
#